data_793024b7f81b7dc69cc7229ce288549a
#
_entry.id   793024b7f81b7dc69cc7229ce288549a
#
_cell.length_a   1.000
_cell.length_b   1.000
_cell.length_c   1.000
_cell.angle_alpha   90.00
_cell.angle_beta   90.00
_cell.angle_gamma   90.00
#
_symmetry.space_group_name_H-M   'P 1'
#
loop_
_entity.id
_entity.type
_entity.pdbx_description
1 polymer ?
#
loop_
_entity_poly.entity_id
_entity_poly.type
_entity_poly.pdbx_seq_one_letter_code
_entity_poly.pdbx_strand_id
1 'polypeptide(L)'
;MERIASFSVDHLLLEPGVYVSRIDRDPATGAVVTTFDLRLTTPNKEPVMNTAECHTIEHLGATFLRNHAEWSSRIVYFGPMGCRTGFYLVVFGEVTSEEILPLVRELFEFVADFEGDVPGAAPEECGNYLDQNLPMANWLARRYLDRDLADIDENHLHYQQA
;
A
#
# COMPACT_ATOMS: atom_id res chain seq x y z
N MET A 1 -8.82 1.56 -27.85
CA MET A 1 -9.00 1.38 -26.40
C MET A 1 -8.22 2.50 -25.73
N GLU A 2 -8.86 3.30 -24.91
CA GLU A 2 -8.18 4.41 -24.23
C GLU A 2 -7.19 3.89 -23.17
N ARG A 3 -6.12 4.65 -22.96
CA ARG A 3 -5.09 4.33 -21.96
C ARG A 3 -5.63 4.64 -20.56
N ILE A 4 -5.57 3.69 -19.63
CA ILE A 4 -6.03 3.89 -18.25
C ILE A 4 -5.02 4.70 -17.44
N ALA A 5 -5.50 5.38 -16.37
CA ALA A 5 -4.69 6.29 -15.57
C ALA A 5 -3.40 5.66 -15.04
N SER A 6 -3.47 4.41 -14.52
CA SER A 6 -2.29 3.70 -14.00
C SER A 6 -1.21 3.38 -15.05
N PHE A 7 -1.56 3.36 -16.34
CA PHE A 7 -0.58 3.20 -17.42
C PHE A 7 -0.07 4.54 -17.96
N SER A 8 -0.58 5.65 -17.45
CA SER A 8 -0.15 7.00 -17.84
C SER A 8 0.97 7.54 -16.95
N VAL A 9 1.22 6.90 -15.81
CA VAL A 9 2.35 7.22 -14.92
C VAL A 9 3.64 6.73 -15.56
N ASP A 10 4.67 7.59 -15.62
CA ASP A 10 5.99 7.20 -16.10
C ASP A 10 6.74 6.38 -15.04
N HIS A 11 6.75 5.06 -15.21
CA HIS A 11 7.41 4.13 -14.30
C HIS A 11 8.95 4.17 -14.34
N LEU A 12 9.56 4.94 -15.24
CA LEU A 12 11.01 5.18 -15.24
C LEU A 12 11.40 6.33 -14.32
N LEU A 13 10.45 7.22 -14.00
CA LEU A 13 10.63 8.36 -13.09
C LEU A 13 10.04 8.11 -11.69
N LEU A 14 9.20 7.06 -11.55
CA LEU A 14 8.50 6.77 -10.31
C LEU A 14 9.47 6.26 -9.23
N GLU A 15 9.50 6.96 -8.11
CA GLU A 15 10.26 6.61 -6.90
C GLU A 15 9.35 5.98 -5.84
N PRO A 16 9.88 5.32 -4.79
CA PRO A 16 9.10 4.91 -3.62
C PRO A 16 8.42 6.12 -2.95
N GLY A 17 7.18 5.94 -2.50
CA GLY A 17 6.41 7.04 -1.94
C GLY A 17 4.95 6.68 -1.70
N VAL A 18 4.12 7.72 -1.49
CA VAL A 18 2.69 7.62 -1.23
C VAL A 18 1.94 8.55 -2.18
N TYR A 19 1.28 8.01 -3.18
CA TYR A 19 0.68 8.81 -4.25
C TYR A 19 -0.83 8.62 -4.32
N VAL A 20 -1.59 9.68 -4.59
CA VAL A 20 -2.97 9.55 -5.05
C VAL A 20 -2.93 9.00 -6.48
N SER A 21 -3.31 7.73 -6.64
CA SER A 21 -3.37 7.07 -7.95
C SER A 21 -4.57 7.54 -8.76
N ARG A 22 -5.74 7.65 -8.11
CA ARG A 22 -6.96 8.19 -8.70
C ARG A 22 -8.00 8.49 -7.64
N ILE A 23 -8.98 9.33 -8.01
CA ILE A 23 -10.18 9.60 -7.24
C ILE A 23 -11.37 9.21 -8.11
N ASP A 24 -12.15 8.25 -7.63
CA ASP A 24 -13.37 7.78 -8.28
C ASP A 24 -14.60 8.39 -7.61
N ARG A 25 -15.62 8.77 -8.40
CA ARG A 25 -16.89 9.32 -7.92
C ARG A 25 -18.03 8.50 -8.50
N ASP A 26 -18.89 7.98 -7.63
CA ASP A 26 -20.11 7.33 -8.07
C ASP A 26 -21.12 8.40 -8.54
N PRO A 27 -21.50 8.40 -9.83
CA PRO A 27 -22.44 9.41 -10.35
C PRO A 27 -23.86 9.28 -9.78
N ALA A 28 -24.23 8.14 -9.26
CA ALA A 28 -25.56 7.89 -8.73
C ALA A 28 -25.73 8.37 -7.29
N THR A 29 -24.70 8.17 -6.45
CA THR A 29 -24.74 8.47 -5.01
C THR A 29 -23.91 9.67 -4.61
N GLY A 30 -22.95 10.07 -5.45
CA GLY A 30 -21.93 11.08 -5.13
C GLY A 30 -20.82 10.56 -4.18
N ALA A 31 -20.83 9.27 -3.86
CA ALA A 31 -19.78 8.67 -3.04
C ALA A 31 -18.41 8.82 -3.71
N VAL A 32 -17.40 9.14 -2.91
CA VAL A 32 -16.04 9.37 -3.36
C VAL A 32 -15.13 8.30 -2.77
N VAL A 33 -14.22 7.80 -3.60
CA VAL A 33 -13.20 6.82 -3.19
C VAL A 33 -11.85 7.28 -3.72
N THR A 34 -10.86 7.35 -2.82
CA THR A 34 -9.46 7.62 -3.18
C THR A 34 -8.66 6.33 -3.16
N THR A 35 -7.93 6.08 -4.25
CA THR A 35 -6.98 4.97 -4.36
C THR A 35 -5.56 5.51 -4.24
N PHE A 36 -4.81 5.03 -3.26
CA PHE A 36 -3.40 5.33 -3.06
C PHE A 36 -2.51 4.25 -3.64
N ASP A 37 -1.42 4.67 -4.25
CA ASP A 37 -0.26 3.87 -4.63
C ASP A 37 0.78 4.02 -3.52
N LEU A 38 0.95 2.96 -2.72
CA LEU A 38 2.01 2.86 -1.71
C LEU A 38 3.19 2.15 -2.38
N ARG A 39 4.12 2.93 -2.94
CA ARG A 39 5.23 2.41 -3.73
C ARG A 39 6.42 2.09 -2.84
N LEU A 40 6.78 0.80 -2.72
CA LEU A 40 7.84 0.32 -1.82
C LEU A 40 9.19 0.11 -2.53
N THR A 41 9.17 -0.12 -3.85
CA THR A 41 10.40 -0.35 -4.62
C THR A 41 10.39 0.51 -5.87
N THR A 42 11.56 1.00 -6.30
CA THR A 42 11.70 1.75 -7.55
C THR A 42 11.44 0.84 -8.74
N PRO A 43 10.38 1.09 -9.53
CA PRO A 43 10.00 0.22 -10.64
C PRO A 43 11.14 0.07 -11.66
N ASN A 44 11.33 -1.16 -12.15
CA ASN A 44 12.34 -1.51 -13.17
C ASN A 44 13.81 -1.26 -12.80
N LYS A 45 14.09 -0.73 -11.60
CA LYS A 45 15.46 -0.45 -11.11
C LYS A 45 15.83 -1.30 -9.88
N GLU A 46 14.84 -1.65 -9.05
CA GLU A 46 15.03 -2.50 -7.87
C GLU A 46 14.36 -3.88 -8.05
N PRO A 47 14.82 -4.92 -7.33
CA PRO A 47 14.12 -6.20 -7.28
C PRO A 47 12.70 -6.01 -6.73
N VAL A 48 11.73 -6.72 -7.33
CA VAL A 48 10.36 -6.74 -6.82
C VAL A 48 10.25 -7.64 -5.58
N MET A 49 9.22 -7.41 -4.76
CA MET A 49 8.88 -8.29 -3.63
C MET A 49 8.46 -9.67 -4.13
N ASN A 50 8.72 -10.74 -3.37
CA ASN A 50 8.16 -12.06 -3.68
C ASN A 50 6.71 -12.18 -3.15
N THR A 51 6.04 -13.25 -3.51
CA THR A 51 4.63 -13.45 -3.16
C THR A 51 4.41 -13.58 -1.66
N ALA A 52 5.28 -14.32 -0.98
CA ALA A 52 5.12 -14.61 0.44
C ALA A 52 5.18 -13.37 1.34
N GLU A 53 6.15 -12.48 1.13
CA GLU A 53 6.21 -11.22 1.89
C GLU A 53 5.10 -10.24 1.50
N CYS A 54 4.70 -10.18 0.22
CA CYS A 54 3.52 -9.41 -0.19
C CYS A 54 2.25 -9.88 0.53
N HIS A 55 2.04 -11.20 0.59
CA HIS A 55 0.90 -11.83 1.23
C HIS A 55 0.90 -11.57 2.75
N THR A 56 2.07 -11.66 3.38
CA THR A 56 2.22 -11.33 4.81
C THR A 56 1.88 -9.86 5.09
N ILE A 57 2.43 -8.92 4.29
CA ILE A 57 2.12 -7.48 4.44
C ILE A 57 0.62 -7.24 4.21
N GLU A 58 -0.01 -7.92 3.25
CA GLU A 58 -1.44 -7.83 3.01
C GLU A 58 -2.26 -8.22 4.25
N HIS A 59 -1.98 -9.40 4.84
CA HIS A 59 -2.69 -9.88 6.02
C HIS A 59 -2.52 -8.95 7.22
N LEU A 60 -1.28 -8.55 7.51
CA LEU A 60 -0.98 -7.63 8.61
C LEU A 60 -1.62 -6.26 8.38
N GLY A 61 -1.46 -5.72 7.18
CA GLY A 61 -1.98 -4.40 6.83
C GLY A 61 -3.51 -4.36 6.83
N ALA A 62 -4.18 -5.36 6.28
CA ALA A 62 -5.64 -5.45 6.33
C ALA A 62 -6.14 -5.55 7.78
N THR A 63 -5.47 -6.33 8.62
CA THR A 63 -5.80 -6.46 10.04
C THR A 63 -5.63 -5.13 10.76
N PHE A 64 -4.49 -4.46 10.60
CA PHE A 64 -4.23 -3.16 11.22
C PHE A 64 -5.27 -2.12 10.79
N LEU A 65 -5.43 -1.92 9.49
CA LEU A 65 -6.29 -0.88 8.92
C LEU A 65 -7.77 -1.04 9.32
N ARG A 66 -8.27 -2.28 9.33
CA ARG A 66 -9.66 -2.55 9.69
C ARG A 66 -9.93 -2.48 11.20
N ASN A 67 -8.90 -2.47 12.03
CA ASN A 67 -8.99 -2.27 13.47
C ASN A 67 -8.51 -0.87 13.91
N HIS A 68 -8.11 0.00 12.97
CA HIS A 68 -7.63 1.34 13.30
C HIS A 68 -8.76 2.20 13.89
N ALA A 69 -8.49 2.91 14.99
CA ALA A 69 -9.49 3.64 15.76
C ALA A 69 -10.25 4.70 14.94
N GLU A 70 -9.53 5.41 14.05
CA GLU A 70 -10.11 6.53 13.29
C GLU A 70 -10.44 6.16 11.84
N TRP A 71 -9.71 5.21 11.23
CA TRP A 71 -9.79 4.94 9.80
C TRP A 71 -10.59 3.68 9.44
N SER A 72 -10.86 2.77 10.38
CA SER A 72 -11.46 1.45 10.09
C SER A 72 -12.74 1.52 9.25
N SER A 73 -13.61 2.50 9.52
CA SER A 73 -14.86 2.70 8.77
C SER A 73 -14.67 3.27 7.36
N ARG A 74 -13.50 3.81 7.06
CA ARG A 74 -13.17 4.39 5.76
C ARG A 74 -12.36 3.44 4.86
N ILE A 75 -11.83 2.34 5.39
CA ILE A 75 -11.03 1.38 4.63
C ILE A 75 -11.91 0.57 3.69
N VAL A 76 -11.65 0.65 2.40
CA VAL A 76 -12.33 -0.14 1.37
C VAL A 76 -11.51 -1.38 1.02
N TYR A 77 -10.23 -1.19 0.71
CA TYR A 77 -9.34 -2.28 0.31
C TYR A 77 -7.87 -1.95 0.61
N PHE A 78 -7.10 -2.99 0.93
CA PHE A 78 -5.64 -2.97 0.95
C PHE A 78 -5.12 -4.27 0.37
N GLY A 79 -4.15 -4.20 -0.54
CA GLY A 79 -3.56 -5.39 -1.14
C GLY A 79 -2.44 -5.08 -2.14
N PRO A 80 -1.61 -6.08 -2.49
CA PRO A 80 -0.45 -5.90 -3.34
C PRO A 80 -0.84 -5.60 -4.80
N MET A 81 0.02 -4.84 -5.46
CA MET A 81 -0.05 -4.66 -6.91
C MET A 81 0.45 -5.92 -7.62
N GLY A 82 -0.12 -6.24 -8.78
CA GLY A 82 0.32 -7.37 -9.60
C GLY A 82 1.79 -7.30 -10.05
N CYS A 83 2.37 -6.10 -10.16
CA CYS A 83 3.80 -5.89 -10.43
C CYS A 83 4.71 -6.12 -9.21
N ARG A 84 4.15 -6.26 -8.01
CA ARG A 84 4.85 -6.51 -6.74
C ARG A 84 5.88 -5.43 -6.37
N THR A 85 5.62 -4.18 -6.76
CA THR A 85 6.45 -3.03 -6.40
C THR A 85 5.82 -2.14 -5.33
N GLY A 86 4.60 -2.47 -4.89
CA GLY A 86 3.86 -1.73 -3.87
C GLY A 86 2.49 -2.31 -3.61
N PHE A 87 1.68 -1.53 -2.90
CA PHE A 87 0.32 -1.88 -2.49
C PHE A 87 -0.66 -0.79 -2.92
N TYR A 88 -1.91 -1.18 -3.14
CA TYR A 88 -3.01 -0.23 -3.20
C TYR A 88 -3.72 -0.16 -1.84
N LEU A 89 -3.92 1.08 -1.37
CA LEU A 89 -4.82 1.41 -0.28
C LEU A 89 -6.00 2.19 -0.85
N VAL A 90 -7.21 1.73 -0.62
CA VAL A 90 -8.44 2.35 -1.11
C VAL A 90 -9.28 2.78 0.08
N VAL A 91 -9.66 4.05 0.12
CA VAL A 91 -10.44 4.62 1.22
C VAL A 91 -11.65 5.42 0.72
N PHE A 92 -12.71 5.48 1.52
CA PHE A 92 -13.82 6.39 1.28
C PHE A 92 -13.41 7.85 1.54
N GLY A 93 -13.92 8.73 0.71
CA GLY A 93 -13.69 10.18 0.75
C GLY A 93 -12.60 10.63 -0.22
N GLU A 94 -12.52 11.94 -0.39
CA GLU A 94 -11.42 12.60 -1.09
C GLU A 94 -10.32 12.89 -0.07
N VAL A 95 -9.16 12.27 -0.23
CA VAL A 95 -8.05 12.29 0.72
C VAL A 95 -6.76 12.54 -0.04
N THR A 96 -5.91 13.42 0.45
CA THR A 96 -4.60 13.72 -0.16
C THR A 96 -3.51 12.75 0.32
N SER A 97 -2.36 12.76 -0.36
CA SER A 97 -1.19 11.97 0.04
C SER A 97 -0.67 12.41 1.42
N GLU A 98 -0.69 13.71 1.71
CA GLU A 98 -0.28 14.28 2.99
C GLU A 98 -1.20 13.85 4.14
N GLU A 99 -2.51 13.82 3.89
CA GLU A 99 -3.49 13.42 4.90
C GLU A 99 -3.41 11.93 5.25
N ILE A 100 -3.09 11.06 4.28
CA ILE A 100 -2.99 9.61 4.51
C ILE A 100 -1.62 9.18 5.05
N LEU A 101 -0.58 9.99 4.86
CA LEU A 101 0.80 9.64 5.21
C LEU A 101 1.00 9.22 6.67
N PRO A 102 0.37 9.85 7.69
CA PRO A 102 0.47 9.38 9.07
C PRO A 102 -0.03 7.94 9.24
N LEU A 103 -1.20 7.62 8.67
CA LEU A 103 -1.75 6.25 8.70
C LEU A 103 -0.84 5.25 8.01
N VAL A 104 -0.21 5.63 6.89
CA VAL A 104 0.74 4.77 6.17
C VAL A 104 1.97 4.49 7.03
N ARG A 105 2.50 5.48 7.74
CA ARG A 105 3.61 5.28 8.68
C ARG A 105 3.24 4.33 9.81
N GLU A 106 2.12 4.56 10.48
CA GLU A 106 1.62 3.68 11.55
C GLU A 106 1.41 2.23 11.05
N LEU A 107 0.85 2.07 9.84
CA LEU A 107 0.69 0.77 9.20
C LEU A 107 2.02 0.04 9.05
N PHE A 108 3.03 0.70 8.48
CA PHE A 108 4.32 0.06 8.24
C PHE A 108 5.16 -0.08 9.51
N GLU A 109 5.00 0.78 10.52
CA GLU A 109 5.53 0.57 11.88
C GLU A 109 4.94 -0.70 12.50
N PHE A 110 3.63 -0.88 12.43
CA PHE A 110 2.98 -2.10 12.89
C PHE A 110 3.53 -3.34 12.18
N VAL A 111 3.66 -3.31 10.84
CA VAL A 111 4.21 -4.45 10.08
C VAL A 111 5.67 -4.69 10.44
N ALA A 112 6.48 -3.64 10.59
CA ALA A 112 7.91 -3.73 10.88
C ALA A 112 8.22 -4.35 12.25
N ASP A 113 7.34 -4.11 13.23
CA ASP A 113 7.51 -4.55 14.63
C ASP A 113 6.65 -5.78 14.97
N PHE A 114 5.90 -6.32 14.01
CA PHE A 114 5.01 -7.44 14.28
C PHE A 114 5.79 -8.71 14.62
N GLU A 115 5.37 -9.37 15.71
CA GLU A 115 5.88 -10.65 16.16
C GLU A 115 4.72 -11.64 16.36
N GLY A 116 4.98 -12.92 16.15
CA GLY A 116 4.02 -14.00 16.36
C GLY A 116 3.40 -14.51 15.06
N ASP A 117 2.25 -15.18 15.18
CA ASP A 117 1.56 -15.79 14.05
C ASP A 117 0.83 -14.73 13.21
N VAL A 118 1.01 -14.79 11.90
CA VAL A 118 0.35 -13.86 10.97
C VAL A 118 -1.17 -14.09 11.03
N PRO A 119 -1.97 -13.04 11.31
CA PRO A 119 -3.43 -13.16 11.34
C PRO A 119 -3.99 -13.74 10.04
N GLY A 120 -4.92 -14.67 10.12
CA GLY A 120 -5.53 -15.31 8.96
C GLY A 120 -4.64 -16.32 8.23
N ALA A 121 -3.43 -16.63 8.73
CA ALA A 121 -2.54 -17.63 8.13
C ALA A 121 -2.93 -19.06 8.61
N ALA A 122 -4.18 -19.43 8.42
CA ALA A 122 -4.74 -20.73 8.74
C ALA A 122 -5.51 -21.30 7.55
N PRO A 123 -5.59 -22.62 7.37
CA PRO A 123 -6.22 -23.23 6.20
C PRO A 123 -7.72 -22.93 6.09
N GLU A 124 -8.38 -22.60 7.20
CA GLU A 124 -9.79 -22.22 7.24
C GLU A 124 -10.01 -20.76 6.83
N GLU A 125 -8.98 -19.91 6.89
CA GLU A 125 -9.06 -18.46 6.75
C GLU A 125 -8.42 -17.95 5.46
N CYS A 126 -7.44 -18.71 4.90
CA CYS A 126 -6.69 -18.29 3.72
C CYS A 126 -6.49 -19.45 2.75
N GLY A 127 -6.78 -19.22 1.47
CA GLY A 127 -6.63 -20.19 0.40
C GLY A 127 -5.18 -20.58 0.07
N ASN A 128 -4.18 -19.86 0.61
CA ASN A 128 -2.75 -20.14 0.44
C ASN A 128 -1.98 -19.79 1.73
N TYR A 129 -2.45 -20.26 2.86
CA TYR A 129 -1.99 -19.87 4.20
C TYR A 129 -0.50 -20.15 4.46
N LEU A 130 0.13 -21.06 3.73
CA LEU A 130 1.56 -21.40 3.86
C LEU A 130 2.49 -20.41 3.14
N ASP A 131 1.98 -19.57 2.24
CA ASP A 131 2.78 -18.60 1.47
C ASP A 131 2.98 -17.32 2.30
N GLN A 132 3.75 -17.41 3.39
CA GLN A 132 4.02 -16.34 4.33
C GLN A 132 5.53 -16.19 4.57
N ASN A 133 5.99 -14.95 4.73
CA ASN A 133 7.38 -14.63 5.04
C ASN A 133 7.46 -13.40 5.97
N LEU A 134 7.16 -13.60 7.26
CA LEU A 134 7.15 -12.52 8.25
C LEU A 134 8.51 -11.80 8.38
N PRO A 135 9.67 -12.48 8.48
CA PRO A 135 10.95 -11.78 8.59
C PRO A 135 11.24 -10.84 7.41
N MET A 136 10.87 -11.24 6.19
CA MET A 136 11.07 -10.38 5.02
C MET A 136 10.04 -9.25 4.98
N ALA A 137 8.80 -9.49 5.40
CA ALA A 137 7.77 -8.45 5.52
C ALA A 137 8.19 -7.36 6.52
N ASN A 138 8.69 -7.75 7.72
CA ASN A 138 9.24 -6.81 8.71
C ASN A 138 10.40 -5.99 8.11
N TRP A 139 11.35 -6.65 7.42
CA TRP A 139 12.49 -5.97 6.81
C TRP A 139 12.07 -4.97 5.73
N LEU A 140 11.15 -5.36 4.85
CA LEU A 140 10.62 -4.47 3.80
C LEU A 140 9.89 -3.26 4.39
N ALA A 141 9.08 -3.46 5.42
CA ALA A 141 8.39 -2.39 6.12
C ALA A 141 9.38 -1.42 6.79
N ARG A 142 10.39 -1.95 7.48
CA ARG A 142 11.45 -1.14 8.11
C ARG A 142 12.23 -0.34 7.05
N ARG A 143 12.60 -0.98 5.94
CA ARG A 143 13.29 -0.32 4.83
C ARG A 143 12.46 0.83 4.27
N TYR A 144 11.15 0.61 4.05
CA TYR A 144 10.27 1.64 3.54
C TYR A 144 10.17 2.85 4.48
N LEU A 145 10.02 2.60 5.79
CA LEU A 145 10.01 3.66 6.80
C LEU A 145 11.32 4.46 6.85
N ASP A 146 12.44 3.76 6.96
CA ASP A 146 13.73 4.37 7.26
C ASP A 146 14.39 5.02 6.04
N ARG A 147 14.15 4.47 4.84
CA ARG A 147 14.75 4.95 3.60
C ARG A 147 13.84 5.90 2.83
N ASP A 148 12.55 5.52 2.70
CA ASP A 148 11.67 6.16 1.73
C ASP A 148 10.69 7.14 2.37
N LEU A 149 10.21 6.85 3.59
CA LEU A 149 9.27 7.73 4.30
C LEU A 149 9.93 8.66 5.32
N ALA A 150 11.22 8.47 5.65
CA ALA A 150 11.90 9.31 6.63
C ALA A 150 12.03 10.76 6.17
N ASP A 151 12.49 10.97 4.93
CA ASP A 151 12.73 12.27 4.31
C ASP A 151 11.82 12.49 3.09
N ILE A 152 10.52 12.16 3.23
CA ILE A 152 9.54 12.27 2.15
C ILE A 152 9.28 13.73 1.76
N ASP A 153 9.35 14.03 0.49
CA ASP A 153 9.07 15.34 -0.10
C ASP A 153 7.92 15.28 -1.13
N GLU A 154 7.62 16.41 -1.78
CA GLU A 154 6.54 16.50 -2.76
C GLU A 154 6.69 15.54 -3.95
N ASN A 155 7.93 15.18 -4.34
CA ASN A 155 8.17 14.23 -5.44
C ASN A 155 7.80 12.79 -5.06
N HIS A 156 7.69 12.50 -3.77
CA HIS A 156 7.27 11.20 -3.23
C HIS A 156 5.79 11.16 -2.83
N LEU A 157 5.09 12.30 -2.95
CA LEU A 157 3.65 12.43 -2.67
C LEU A 157 2.82 12.71 -3.94
N HIS A 158 3.45 13.22 -4.99
CA HIS A 158 2.79 13.55 -6.25
C HIS A 158 3.52 12.90 -7.43
N TYR A 159 2.77 12.29 -8.35
CA TYR A 159 3.35 11.76 -9.57
C TYR A 159 4.03 12.85 -10.39
N GLN A 160 5.27 12.62 -10.78
CA GLN A 160 5.96 13.51 -11.69
C GLN A 160 5.26 13.48 -13.07
N GLN A 161 4.94 14.66 -13.58
CA GLN A 161 4.40 14.79 -14.94
C GLN A 161 5.56 14.68 -15.93
N ALA A 162 5.37 13.84 -16.95
CA ALA A 162 6.31 13.70 -18.06
C ALA A 162 6.35 14.97 -18.94
#